data_e3d25f1f02e336ee2cae364ccfff85b7
#
_entry.id   e3d25f1f02e336ee2cae364ccfff85b7
#
_cell.length_a   1.000
_cell.length_b   1.000
_cell.length_c   1.000
_cell.angle_alpha   90.00
_cell.angle_beta   90.00
_cell.angle_gamma   90.00
#
_symmetry.space_group_name_H-M   'P 1'
#
loop_
_entity.id
_entity.type
_entity.pdbx_description
1 polymer ?
#
loop_
_entity_poly.entity_id
_entity_poly.type
_entity_poly.pdbx_seq_one_letter_code
_entity_poly.pdbx_strand_id
1 'polypeptide(L)'
;MAKAKLPNQKKAYQALDKRLVSYISQVQGIYESVAERAASLAISTDYNGSEPFSFASYSDITQAVKNLQASFVQDVQNVIYAGTSNEWKQSNQLQDLLVQKAMTYYRAQVNGVRKKQYSQTNSDVLKAFQTRTENGMNLSSKLWNQSEFMLREMEASIGAAIQKGMSATTLSKRIFKYLNDFPSLKRDFYEKYAKAADIYDCEYRTIR
;
A
#
# COMPACT_ATOMS: atom_id res chain seq x y z
N MET A 1 -8.17 -35.90 27.44
CA MET A 1 -7.69 -34.52 27.27
C MET A 1 -7.76 -34.18 25.78
N ALA A 2 -8.55 -33.19 25.39
CA ALA A 2 -8.62 -32.76 23.99
C ALA A 2 -7.27 -32.17 23.56
N LYS A 3 -6.65 -32.69 22.48
CA LYS A 3 -5.43 -32.14 21.88
C LYS A 3 -5.72 -30.70 21.46
N ALA A 4 -5.07 -29.73 22.09
CA ALA A 4 -5.19 -28.33 21.71
C ALA A 4 -4.74 -28.15 20.24
N LYS A 5 -5.70 -27.86 19.35
CA LYS A 5 -5.46 -27.75 17.91
C LYS A 5 -4.64 -26.50 17.63
N LEU A 6 -3.45 -26.61 17.07
CA LEU A 6 -2.61 -25.47 16.68
C LEU A 6 -3.37 -24.55 15.70
N PRO A 7 -3.15 -23.23 15.73
CA PRO A 7 -3.70 -22.35 14.71
C PRO A 7 -3.33 -22.85 13.33
N ASN A 8 -4.29 -22.85 12.42
CA ASN A 8 -4.04 -23.29 11.05
C ASN A 8 -3.30 -22.16 10.32
N GLN A 9 -1.98 -22.28 10.21
CA GLN A 9 -1.12 -21.30 9.55
C GLN A 9 -1.58 -21.04 8.10
N LYS A 10 -1.96 -22.06 7.35
CA LYS A 10 -2.47 -21.93 5.99
C LYS A 10 -3.69 -20.99 5.93
N LYS A 11 -4.63 -21.14 6.87
CA LYS A 11 -5.79 -20.22 6.95
C LYS A 11 -5.39 -18.80 7.34
N ALA A 12 -4.40 -18.64 8.21
CA ALA A 12 -3.89 -17.34 8.60
C ALA A 12 -3.24 -16.61 7.41
N TYR A 13 -2.41 -17.30 6.61
CA TYR A 13 -1.83 -16.74 5.39
C TYR A 13 -2.87 -16.42 4.32
N GLN A 14 -3.86 -17.30 4.09
CA GLN A 14 -4.96 -17.00 3.17
C GLN A 14 -5.79 -15.78 3.59
N ALA A 15 -5.96 -15.57 4.90
CA ALA A 15 -6.61 -14.37 5.41
C ALA A 15 -5.75 -13.12 5.22
N LEU A 16 -4.43 -13.22 5.39
CA LEU A 16 -3.48 -12.16 5.09
C LEU A 16 -3.54 -11.76 3.62
N ASP A 17 -3.48 -12.72 2.69
CA ASP A 17 -3.56 -12.47 1.25
C ASP A 17 -4.81 -11.70 0.87
N LYS A 18 -5.97 -12.08 1.42
CA LYS A 18 -7.24 -11.36 1.19
C LYS A 18 -7.18 -9.91 1.68
N ARG A 19 -6.56 -9.66 2.84
CA ARG A 19 -6.41 -8.30 3.35
C ARG A 19 -5.43 -7.47 2.51
N LEU A 20 -4.32 -8.07 2.07
CA LEU A 20 -3.37 -7.41 1.17
C LEU A 20 -4.03 -7.00 -0.14
N VAL A 21 -4.84 -7.89 -0.75
CA VAL A 21 -5.65 -7.55 -1.94
C VAL A 21 -6.59 -6.39 -1.66
N SER A 22 -7.23 -6.36 -0.48
CA SER A 22 -8.11 -5.24 -0.09
C SER A 22 -7.34 -3.91 0.03
N TYR A 23 -6.13 -3.90 0.62
CA TYR A 23 -5.31 -2.69 0.70
C TYR A 23 -4.87 -2.20 -0.69
N ILE A 24 -4.49 -3.13 -1.57
CA ILE A 24 -4.16 -2.80 -2.97
C ILE A 24 -5.37 -2.16 -3.65
N SER A 25 -6.57 -2.73 -3.51
CA SER A 25 -7.79 -2.16 -4.10
C SER A 25 -8.12 -0.78 -3.57
N GLN A 26 -7.87 -0.50 -2.28
CA GLN A 26 -8.04 0.83 -1.71
C GLN A 26 -7.07 1.85 -2.36
N VAL A 27 -5.81 1.48 -2.52
CA VAL A 27 -4.81 2.32 -3.19
C VAL A 27 -5.20 2.55 -4.66
N GLN A 28 -5.70 1.53 -5.36
CA GLN A 28 -6.22 1.67 -6.73
C GLN A 28 -7.36 2.69 -6.81
N GLY A 29 -8.33 2.61 -5.90
CA GLY A 29 -9.43 3.58 -5.84
C GLY A 29 -8.96 5.02 -5.59
N ILE A 30 -7.87 5.22 -4.82
CA ILE A 30 -7.25 6.54 -4.65
C ILE A 30 -6.67 7.04 -5.97
N TYR A 31 -5.93 6.21 -6.71
CA TYR A 31 -5.40 6.58 -8.02
C TYR A 31 -6.50 6.91 -9.03
N GLU A 32 -7.61 6.15 -9.05
CA GLU A 32 -8.78 6.43 -9.89
C GLU A 32 -9.37 7.82 -9.57
N SER A 33 -9.63 8.09 -8.30
CA SER A 33 -10.17 9.37 -7.85
C SER A 33 -9.26 10.55 -8.23
N VAL A 34 -7.94 10.38 -8.08
CA VAL A 34 -6.97 11.42 -8.45
C VAL A 34 -6.95 11.63 -9.96
N ALA A 35 -7.01 10.57 -10.76
CA ALA A 35 -7.06 10.66 -12.23
C ALA A 35 -8.33 11.38 -12.72
N GLU A 36 -9.49 11.12 -12.12
CA GLU A 36 -10.76 11.80 -12.43
C GLU A 36 -10.69 13.30 -12.09
N ARG A 37 -10.16 13.63 -10.91
CA ARG A 37 -10.01 15.02 -10.48
C ARG A 37 -9.00 15.78 -11.33
N ALA A 38 -7.86 15.17 -11.67
CA ALA A 38 -6.86 15.76 -12.55
C ALA A 38 -7.40 16.02 -13.95
N ALA A 39 -8.15 15.06 -14.51
CA ALA A 39 -8.82 15.23 -15.81
C ALA A 39 -9.86 16.38 -15.77
N SER A 40 -10.63 16.49 -14.70
CA SER A 40 -11.61 17.56 -14.51
C SER A 40 -10.93 18.92 -14.42
N LEU A 41 -9.82 19.04 -13.70
CA LEU A 41 -9.04 20.27 -13.62
C LEU A 41 -8.46 20.65 -14.98
N ALA A 42 -7.95 19.71 -15.74
CA ALA A 42 -7.38 19.99 -17.06
C ALA A 42 -8.44 20.49 -18.06
N ILE A 43 -9.66 19.95 -18.01
CA ILE A 43 -10.76 20.37 -18.88
C ILE A 43 -11.31 21.75 -18.50
N SER A 44 -11.16 22.16 -17.25
CA SER A 44 -11.53 23.52 -16.82
C SER A 44 -10.56 24.60 -17.31
N THR A 45 -9.42 24.21 -17.88
CA THR A 45 -8.46 25.16 -18.47
C THR A 45 -8.80 25.49 -19.93
N ASP A 46 -8.27 26.57 -20.42
CA ASP A 46 -8.39 27.01 -21.84
C ASP A 46 -7.31 26.38 -22.75
N TYR A 47 -6.74 25.25 -22.35
CA TYR A 47 -5.70 24.54 -23.10
C TYR A 47 -6.17 24.15 -24.50
N ASN A 48 -5.43 24.61 -25.53
CA ASN A 48 -5.77 24.44 -26.94
C ASN A 48 -4.96 23.33 -27.66
N GLY A 49 -4.02 22.68 -26.95
CA GLY A 49 -3.20 21.60 -27.53
C GLY A 49 -1.99 22.04 -28.34
N SER A 50 -1.64 23.33 -28.38
CA SER A 50 -0.51 23.86 -29.17
C SER A 50 0.85 23.52 -28.58
N GLU A 51 0.92 23.31 -27.26
CA GLU A 51 2.13 23.01 -26.48
C GLU A 51 1.91 21.80 -25.57
N PRO A 52 2.94 21.21 -24.98
CA PRO A 52 2.75 20.20 -23.94
C PRO A 52 1.93 20.75 -22.78
N PHE A 53 0.92 19.99 -22.32
CA PHE A 53 0.12 20.40 -21.18
C PHE A 53 0.94 20.37 -19.89
N SER A 54 0.87 21.42 -19.10
CA SER A 54 1.40 21.46 -17.74
C SER A 54 0.45 22.20 -16.80
N PHE A 55 0.16 21.62 -15.66
CA PHE A 55 -0.66 22.27 -14.62
C PHE A 55 -0.02 23.58 -14.13
N ALA A 56 1.30 23.68 -14.15
CA ALA A 56 2.02 24.87 -13.71
C ALA A 56 1.78 26.10 -14.60
N SER A 57 1.32 25.89 -15.83
CA SER A 57 0.99 26.96 -16.78
C SER A 57 -0.33 27.70 -16.47
N TYR A 58 -1.13 27.15 -15.53
CA TYR A 58 -2.47 27.65 -15.21
C TYR A 58 -2.57 28.05 -13.75
N SER A 59 -2.49 29.35 -13.46
CA SER A 59 -2.45 29.90 -12.10
C SER A 59 -3.75 29.65 -11.31
N ASP A 60 -4.88 29.63 -11.99
CA ASP A 60 -6.23 29.44 -11.44
C ASP A 60 -6.47 28.05 -10.85
N ILE A 61 -5.79 27.02 -11.37
CA ILE A 61 -5.89 25.63 -10.86
C ILE A 61 -4.71 25.22 -9.99
N THR A 62 -3.68 26.04 -9.84
CA THR A 62 -2.44 25.68 -9.10
C THR A 62 -2.74 25.19 -7.68
N GLN A 63 -3.64 25.88 -6.96
CA GLN A 63 -3.98 25.47 -5.58
C GLN A 63 -4.75 24.14 -5.57
N ALA A 64 -5.65 23.91 -6.54
CA ALA A 64 -6.38 22.68 -6.66
C ALA A 64 -5.46 21.47 -6.96
N VAL A 65 -4.42 21.68 -7.79
CA VAL A 65 -3.41 20.66 -8.08
C VAL A 65 -2.57 20.33 -6.84
N LYS A 66 -2.13 21.35 -6.08
CA LYS A 66 -1.42 21.14 -4.81
C LYS A 66 -2.28 20.35 -3.80
N ASN A 67 -3.56 20.69 -3.70
CA ASN A 67 -4.49 19.98 -2.83
C ASN A 67 -4.71 18.53 -3.30
N LEU A 68 -4.78 18.31 -4.60
CA LEU A 68 -4.89 16.97 -5.19
C LEU A 68 -3.67 16.10 -4.83
N GLN A 69 -2.47 16.66 -4.97
CA GLN A 69 -1.22 15.99 -4.62
C GLN A 69 -1.14 15.69 -3.11
N ALA A 70 -1.46 16.67 -2.27
CA ALA A 70 -1.44 16.49 -0.82
C ALA A 70 -2.46 15.43 -0.35
N SER A 71 -3.69 15.43 -0.89
CA SER A 71 -4.69 14.42 -0.56
C SER A 71 -4.26 13.02 -1.03
N PHE A 72 -3.68 12.88 -2.22
CA PHE A 72 -3.12 11.60 -2.67
C PHE A 72 -2.11 11.03 -1.68
N VAL A 73 -1.11 11.84 -1.29
CA VAL A 73 -0.07 11.42 -0.34
C VAL A 73 -0.69 10.99 0.99
N GLN A 74 -1.61 11.80 1.52
CA GLN A 74 -2.29 11.53 2.79
C GLN A 74 -3.13 10.26 2.74
N ASP A 75 -3.92 10.07 1.68
CA ASP A 75 -4.83 8.93 1.55
C ASP A 75 -4.06 7.62 1.39
N VAL A 76 -3.01 7.58 0.56
CA VAL A 76 -2.14 6.40 0.43
C VAL A 76 -1.41 6.10 1.73
N GLN A 77 -0.89 7.14 2.41
CA GLN A 77 -0.23 6.98 3.71
C GLN A 77 -1.18 6.39 4.76
N ASN A 78 -2.43 6.84 4.80
CA ASN A 78 -3.46 6.32 5.70
C ASN A 78 -3.73 4.83 5.45
N VAL A 79 -3.85 4.40 4.20
CA VAL A 79 -4.02 2.97 3.87
C VAL A 79 -2.83 2.15 4.33
N ILE A 80 -1.60 2.62 4.09
CA ILE A 80 -0.38 1.90 4.49
C ILE A 80 -0.27 1.82 6.02
N TYR A 81 -0.53 2.91 6.76
CA TYR A 81 -0.46 2.93 8.22
C TYR A 81 -1.55 2.10 8.86
N ALA A 82 -2.78 2.19 8.36
CA ALA A 82 -3.88 1.36 8.85
C ALA A 82 -3.62 -0.12 8.55
N GLY A 83 -3.16 -0.46 7.34
CA GLY A 83 -2.81 -1.81 6.94
C GLY A 83 -1.71 -2.40 7.81
N THR A 84 -0.58 -1.69 7.95
CA THR A 84 0.55 -2.15 8.78
C THR A 84 0.16 -2.31 10.24
N SER A 85 -0.66 -1.40 10.79
CA SER A 85 -1.16 -1.50 12.18
C SER A 85 -2.06 -2.72 12.37
N ASN A 86 -2.94 -2.99 11.40
CA ASN A 86 -3.81 -4.15 11.45
C ASN A 86 -3.01 -5.46 11.39
N GLU A 87 -2.09 -5.57 10.42
CA GLU A 87 -1.28 -6.79 10.27
C GLU A 87 -0.34 -7.02 11.47
N TRP A 88 0.17 -5.95 12.08
CA TRP A 88 0.93 -6.02 13.32
C TRP A 88 0.10 -6.63 14.46
N LYS A 89 -1.14 -6.16 14.64
CA LYS A 89 -2.06 -6.70 15.66
C LYS A 89 -2.40 -8.17 15.40
N GLN A 90 -2.72 -8.53 14.14
CA GLN A 90 -3.04 -9.90 13.75
C GLN A 90 -1.85 -10.85 13.97
N SER A 91 -0.64 -10.42 13.63
CA SER A 91 0.59 -11.19 13.84
C SER A 91 0.84 -11.42 15.33
N ASN A 92 0.72 -10.38 16.17
CA ASN A 92 0.88 -10.52 17.62
C ASN A 92 -0.16 -11.48 18.22
N GLN A 93 -1.43 -11.39 17.82
CA GLN A 93 -2.48 -12.29 18.28
C GLN A 93 -2.19 -13.76 17.88
N LEU A 94 -1.70 -13.99 16.67
CA LEU A 94 -1.32 -15.32 16.22
C LEU A 94 -0.14 -15.87 17.04
N GLN A 95 0.86 -15.03 17.28
CA GLN A 95 2.03 -15.38 18.09
C GLN A 95 1.62 -15.71 19.55
N ASP A 96 0.76 -14.91 20.14
CA ASP A 96 0.25 -15.14 21.51
C ASP A 96 -0.48 -16.49 21.60
N LEU A 97 -1.30 -16.83 20.60
CA LEU A 97 -2.00 -18.11 20.55
C LEU A 97 -1.02 -19.28 20.41
N LEU A 98 0.04 -19.14 19.64
CA LEU A 98 1.08 -20.16 19.49
C LEU A 98 1.84 -20.38 20.80
N VAL A 99 2.26 -19.29 21.46
CA VAL A 99 2.95 -19.32 22.74
C VAL A 99 2.07 -19.96 23.83
N GLN A 100 0.82 -19.55 23.95
CA GLN A 100 -0.12 -20.13 24.93
C GLN A 100 -0.30 -21.64 24.74
N LYS A 101 -0.39 -22.10 23.48
CA LYS A 101 -0.52 -23.53 23.19
C LYS A 101 0.76 -24.31 23.47
N ALA A 102 1.92 -23.75 23.15
CA ALA A 102 3.20 -24.34 23.49
C ALA A 102 3.35 -24.47 25.00
N MET A 103 3.01 -23.45 25.78
CA MET A 103 3.03 -23.48 27.24
C MET A 103 2.10 -24.56 27.78
N THR A 104 0.88 -24.67 27.26
CA THR A 104 -0.08 -25.72 27.68
C THR A 104 0.43 -27.10 27.36
N TYR A 105 1.04 -27.29 26.18
CA TYR A 105 1.57 -28.58 25.75
C TYR A 105 2.74 -29.06 26.63
N TYR A 106 3.67 -28.15 26.95
CA TYR A 106 4.83 -28.45 27.76
C TYR A 106 4.56 -28.31 29.29
N ARG A 107 3.31 -28.02 29.71
CA ARG A 107 2.95 -27.73 31.10
C ARG A 107 3.83 -26.67 31.76
N ALA A 108 4.35 -25.75 30.95
CA ALA A 108 5.24 -24.70 31.42
C ALA A 108 4.42 -23.68 32.25
N GLN A 109 4.83 -23.49 33.50
CA GLN A 109 4.30 -22.40 34.33
C GLN A 109 5.09 -21.12 34.01
N VAL A 110 4.42 -20.12 33.47
CA VAL A 110 5.01 -18.81 33.23
C VAL A 110 4.46 -17.82 34.22
N ASN A 111 5.37 -17.12 34.89
CA ASN A 111 5.05 -16.03 35.80
C ASN A 111 4.11 -15.02 35.10
N GLY A 112 3.07 -14.55 35.84
CA GLY A 112 2.06 -13.62 35.30
C GLY A 112 2.65 -12.33 34.72
N VAL A 113 3.78 -11.84 35.25
CA VAL A 113 4.52 -10.68 34.72
C VAL A 113 5.06 -10.98 33.33
N ARG A 114 5.71 -12.13 33.10
CA ARG A 114 6.21 -12.53 31.78
C ARG A 114 5.08 -12.78 30.80
N LYS A 115 3.95 -13.37 31.25
CA LYS A 115 2.76 -13.54 30.39
C LYS A 115 2.22 -12.20 29.90
N LYS A 116 2.19 -11.19 30.77
CA LYS A 116 1.76 -9.83 30.41
C LYS A 116 2.73 -9.13 29.46
N GLN A 117 4.04 -9.37 29.59
CA GLN A 117 5.06 -8.86 28.67
C GLN A 117 4.97 -9.47 27.29
N TYR A 118 4.67 -10.77 27.16
CA TYR A 118 4.50 -11.44 25.85
C TYR A 118 3.25 -10.98 25.09
N SER A 119 2.19 -10.59 25.80
CA SER A 119 0.94 -10.15 25.16
C SER A 119 0.86 -8.62 24.92
N GLN A 120 1.97 -7.89 25.11
CA GLN A 120 2.03 -6.47 24.76
C GLN A 120 2.12 -6.25 23.26
N THR A 121 1.31 -5.33 22.76
CA THR A 121 1.23 -5.02 21.31
C THR A 121 2.46 -4.26 20.79
N ASN A 122 3.46 -3.96 21.64
CA ASN A 122 4.69 -3.25 21.29
C ASN A 122 4.45 -2.05 20.34
N SER A 123 3.56 -1.15 20.73
CA SER A 123 3.13 0.01 19.96
C SER A 123 4.30 0.92 19.54
N ASP A 124 5.33 1.01 20.39
CA ASP A 124 6.51 1.84 20.11
C ASP A 124 7.36 1.24 18.99
N VAL A 125 7.45 -0.09 18.92
CA VAL A 125 8.13 -0.79 17.83
C VAL A 125 7.37 -0.62 16.52
N LEU A 126 6.03 -0.71 16.55
CA LEU A 126 5.19 -0.41 15.39
C LEU A 126 5.40 1.03 14.90
N LYS A 127 5.40 1.99 15.82
CA LYS A 127 5.63 3.39 15.50
C LYS A 127 7.02 3.61 14.88
N ALA A 128 8.07 3.03 15.47
CA ALA A 128 9.41 3.07 14.93
C ALA A 128 9.49 2.46 13.52
N PHE A 129 8.78 1.34 13.28
CA PHE A 129 8.67 0.74 11.97
C PHE A 129 8.00 1.67 10.94
N GLN A 130 6.89 2.31 11.32
CA GLN A 130 6.13 3.22 10.45
C GLN A 130 6.89 4.53 10.14
N THR A 131 7.72 5.00 11.08
CA THR A 131 8.48 6.25 10.93
C THR A 131 9.92 6.05 10.46
N ARG A 132 10.33 4.80 10.20
CA ARG A 132 11.68 4.49 9.72
C ARG A 132 12.02 5.23 8.44
N THR A 133 13.29 5.56 8.29
CA THR A 133 13.86 6.07 7.05
C THR A 133 14.63 4.97 6.32
N GLU A 134 14.59 5.00 5.01
CA GLU A 134 15.37 4.15 4.12
C GLU A 134 15.97 5.03 3.03
N ASN A 135 17.28 5.00 2.86
CA ASN A 135 18.01 5.92 1.98
C ASN A 135 17.72 7.40 2.29
N GLY A 136 17.61 7.75 3.58
CA GLY A 136 17.33 9.12 4.04
C GLY A 136 15.89 9.60 3.89
N MET A 137 15.00 8.77 3.34
CA MET A 137 13.58 9.12 3.12
C MET A 137 12.65 8.29 4.00
N ASN A 138 11.70 8.96 4.63
CA ASN A 138 10.56 8.30 5.27
C ASN A 138 9.45 7.99 4.25
N LEU A 139 8.39 7.30 4.68
CA LEU A 139 7.26 6.95 3.81
C LEU A 139 6.61 8.18 3.16
N SER A 140 6.41 9.24 3.91
CA SER A 140 5.80 10.48 3.38
C SER A 140 6.63 11.09 2.26
N SER A 141 7.97 11.17 2.43
CA SER A 141 8.87 11.69 1.39
C SER A 141 8.86 10.82 0.13
N LYS A 142 8.82 9.49 0.29
CA LYS A 142 8.71 8.56 -0.85
C LYS A 142 7.39 8.74 -1.60
N LEU A 143 6.27 8.88 -0.87
CA LEU A 143 4.96 9.12 -1.48
C LEU A 143 4.89 10.48 -2.17
N TRP A 144 5.55 11.50 -1.59
CA TRP A 144 5.63 12.82 -2.22
C TRP A 144 6.35 12.75 -3.57
N ASN A 145 7.52 12.12 -3.63
CA ASN A 145 8.25 11.91 -4.87
C ASN A 145 7.43 11.11 -5.90
N GLN A 146 6.68 10.09 -5.44
CA GLN A 146 5.79 9.33 -6.29
C GLN A 146 4.63 10.18 -6.82
N SER A 147 4.10 11.10 -6.02
CA SER A 147 3.02 11.99 -6.46
C SER A 147 3.48 13.00 -7.52
N GLU A 148 4.71 13.48 -7.44
CA GLU A 148 5.30 14.33 -8.48
C GLU A 148 5.49 13.59 -9.80
N PHE A 149 5.95 12.34 -9.74
CA PHE A 149 6.05 11.49 -10.92
C PHE A 149 4.65 11.25 -11.53
N MET A 150 3.67 10.91 -10.72
CA MET A 150 2.28 10.70 -11.14
C MET A 150 1.71 11.94 -11.84
N LEU A 151 1.93 13.15 -11.30
CA LEU A 151 1.46 14.40 -11.93
C LEU A 151 2.08 14.60 -13.31
N ARG A 152 3.38 14.37 -13.48
CA ARG A 152 4.06 14.48 -14.79
C ARG A 152 3.49 13.50 -15.82
N GLU A 153 3.23 12.27 -15.42
CA GLU A 153 2.62 11.27 -16.29
C GLU A 153 1.17 11.65 -16.67
N MET A 154 0.43 12.25 -15.73
CA MET A 154 -0.90 12.80 -16.01
C MET A 154 -0.83 13.95 -17.01
N GLU A 155 0.09 14.92 -16.84
CA GLU A 155 0.27 16.04 -17.76
C GLU A 155 0.52 15.55 -19.19
N ALA A 156 1.43 14.57 -19.37
CA ALA A 156 1.72 13.98 -20.67
C ALA A 156 0.50 13.31 -21.31
N SER A 157 -0.28 12.58 -20.47
CA SER A 157 -1.48 11.87 -20.93
C SER A 157 -2.61 12.84 -21.27
N ILE A 158 -2.79 13.91 -20.50
CA ILE A 158 -3.79 14.96 -20.69
C ILE A 158 -3.52 15.69 -22.01
N GLY A 159 -2.28 16.15 -22.22
CA GLY A 159 -1.89 16.83 -23.46
C GLY A 159 -2.23 16.01 -24.71
N ALA A 160 -1.85 14.73 -24.72
CA ALA A 160 -2.14 13.82 -25.82
C ALA A 160 -3.65 13.56 -26.03
N ALA A 161 -4.44 13.60 -24.97
CA ALA A 161 -5.87 13.30 -25.05
C ALA A 161 -6.71 14.52 -25.49
N ILE A 162 -6.39 15.72 -25.03
CA ILE A 162 -7.08 16.95 -25.42
C ILE A 162 -6.83 17.22 -26.90
N GLN A 163 -5.60 17.02 -27.40
CA GLN A 163 -5.27 17.10 -28.84
C GLN A 163 -6.15 16.16 -29.69
N LYS A 164 -6.64 15.07 -29.12
CA LYS A 164 -7.53 14.11 -29.82
C LYS A 164 -9.02 14.34 -29.55
N GLY A 165 -9.40 15.42 -28.88
CA GLY A 165 -10.79 15.76 -28.57
C GLY A 165 -11.48 14.78 -27.62
N MET A 166 -10.77 14.18 -26.69
CA MET A 166 -11.34 13.21 -25.75
C MET A 166 -12.17 13.89 -24.65
N SER A 167 -13.28 13.25 -24.23
CA SER A 167 -14.05 13.68 -23.07
C SER A 167 -13.32 13.43 -21.75
N ALA A 168 -13.66 14.17 -20.67
CA ALA A 168 -13.09 14.00 -19.33
C ALA A 168 -13.15 12.55 -18.84
N THR A 169 -14.28 11.89 -19.03
CA THR A 169 -14.49 10.49 -18.63
C THR A 169 -13.60 9.53 -19.41
N THR A 170 -13.41 9.76 -20.69
CA THR A 170 -12.50 8.94 -21.51
C THR A 170 -11.04 9.20 -21.13
N LEU A 171 -10.70 10.45 -20.87
CA LEU A 171 -9.37 10.87 -20.43
C LEU A 171 -9.03 10.26 -19.07
N SER A 172 -9.89 10.33 -18.07
CA SER A 172 -9.65 9.77 -16.74
C SER A 172 -9.41 8.25 -16.78
N LYS A 173 -10.22 7.52 -17.55
CA LYS A 173 -10.05 6.07 -17.76
C LYS A 173 -8.71 5.74 -18.44
N ARG A 174 -8.25 6.58 -19.34
CA ARG A 174 -6.98 6.38 -20.04
C ARG A 174 -5.79 6.67 -19.14
N ILE A 175 -5.83 7.78 -18.38
CA ILE A 175 -4.82 8.12 -17.36
C ILE A 175 -4.75 6.98 -16.33
N PHE A 176 -5.88 6.52 -15.82
CA PHE A 176 -5.97 5.42 -14.88
C PHE A 176 -5.36 4.12 -15.44
N LYS A 177 -5.68 3.76 -16.69
CA LYS A 177 -5.10 2.59 -17.34
C LYS A 177 -3.57 2.70 -17.50
N TYR A 178 -3.07 3.90 -17.76
CA TYR A 178 -1.64 4.16 -17.90
C TYR A 178 -0.90 4.11 -16.56
N LEU A 179 -1.49 4.69 -15.52
CA LEU A 179 -0.96 4.64 -14.14
C LEU A 179 -1.06 3.25 -13.51
N ASN A 180 -1.98 2.43 -13.98
CA ASN A 180 -2.20 1.05 -13.55
C ASN A 180 -1.67 0.04 -14.56
N ASP A 181 -0.43 0.15 -14.97
CA ASP A 181 0.26 -1.02 -15.55
C ASP A 181 0.60 -2.01 -14.41
N PHE A 182 -0.46 -2.34 -13.67
CA PHE A 182 -0.50 -3.26 -12.55
C PHE A 182 -0.06 -4.70 -12.92
N PRO A 183 -0.21 -5.19 -14.16
CA PRO A 183 0.37 -6.47 -14.52
C PRO A 183 1.88 -6.53 -14.33
N SER A 184 2.62 -5.45 -14.61
CA SER A 184 4.07 -5.42 -14.41
C SER A 184 4.43 -5.32 -12.93
N LEU A 185 3.79 -4.43 -12.16
CA LEU A 185 3.99 -4.30 -10.71
C LEU A 185 3.55 -5.57 -9.96
N LYS A 186 2.43 -6.18 -10.36
CA LYS A 186 1.94 -7.43 -9.79
C LYS A 186 2.89 -8.59 -10.09
N ARG A 187 3.42 -8.68 -11.30
CA ARG A 187 4.42 -9.68 -11.70
C ARG A 187 5.70 -9.53 -10.91
N ASP A 188 6.28 -8.33 -10.80
CA ASP A 188 7.50 -8.07 -10.05
C ASP A 188 7.34 -8.34 -8.55
N PHE A 189 6.17 -8.04 -7.99
CA PHE A 189 5.85 -8.36 -6.61
C PHE A 189 5.75 -9.87 -6.40
N TYR A 190 5.03 -10.59 -7.26
CA TYR A 190 4.92 -12.06 -7.16
C TYR A 190 6.23 -12.76 -7.43
N GLU A 191 7.04 -12.32 -8.38
CA GLU A 191 8.37 -12.90 -8.62
C GLU A 191 9.33 -12.70 -7.45
N LYS A 192 9.32 -11.53 -6.82
CA LYS A 192 10.09 -11.28 -5.59
C LYS A 192 9.58 -12.09 -4.41
N TYR A 193 8.27 -12.26 -4.28
CA TYR A 193 7.65 -13.03 -3.20
C TYR A 193 7.79 -14.54 -3.41
N ALA A 194 7.69 -15.03 -4.64
CA ALA A 194 7.93 -16.42 -4.98
C ALA A 194 9.38 -16.80 -4.70
N LYS A 195 10.36 -15.95 -5.06
CA LYS A 195 11.76 -16.16 -4.71
C LYS A 195 12.01 -16.17 -3.20
N ALA A 196 11.33 -15.33 -2.43
CA ALA A 196 11.42 -15.34 -0.97
C ALA A 196 10.74 -16.59 -0.38
N ALA A 197 9.60 -17.03 -0.92
CA ALA A 197 8.92 -18.25 -0.48
C ALA A 197 9.73 -19.51 -0.81
N ASP A 198 10.39 -19.56 -1.97
CA ASP A 198 11.29 -20.66 -2.36
C ASP A 198 12.53 -20.76 -1.45
N ILE A 199 13.05 -19.63 -0.99
CA ILE A 199 14.15 -19.59 -0.01
C ILE A 199 13.66 -20.13 1.34
N TYR A 200 12.47 -19.78 1.81
CA TYR A 200 11.88 -20.29 3.04
C TYR A 200 11.56 -21.80 2.96
N ASP A 201 11.06 -22.27 1.83
CA ASP A 201 10.80 -23.71 1.62
C ASP A 201 12.10 -24.53 1.55
N CYS A 202 13.19 -23.96 1.04
CA CYS A 202 14.51 -24.56 1.02
C CYS A 202 15.11 -24.68 2.43
N GLU A 203 14.98 -23.66 3.27
CA GLU A 203 15.43 -23.71 4.67
C GLU A 203 14.63 -24.70 5.51
N TYR A 204 13.31 -24.83 5.30
CA TYR A 204 12.47 -25.80 6.02
C TYR A 204 12.74 -27.25 5.65
N ARG A 205 13.20 -27.52 4.41
CA ARG A 205 13.60 -28.87 3.98
C ARG A 205 14.98 -29.31 4.50
N THR A 206 15.82 -28.36 4.90
CA THR A 206 17.18 -28.66 5.40
C THR A 206 17.19 -28.94 6.91
N ILE A 207 16.09 -28.70 7.64
CA ILE A 207 15.94 -28.93 9.10
C ILE A 207 15.16 -30.22 9.42
N ARG A 208 14.89 -31.06 8.45
CA ARG A 208 14.40 -32.44 8.60
C ARG A 208 15.52 -33.41 8.35
#